data_f8d2ee8e7d877facfaeafbd1ee371d07
#
_entry.id   f8d2ee8e7d877facfaeafbd1ee371d07
#
_cell.length_a   1.000
_cell.length_b   1.000
_cell.length_c   1.000
_cell.angle_alpha   90.00
_cell.angle_beta   90.00
_cell.angle_gamma   90.00
#
_symmetry.space_group_name_H-M   'P 1'
#
loop_
_entity.id
_entity.type
_entity.pdbx_description
1 polymer ?
#
loop_
_entity_poly.entity_id
_entity_poly.type
_entity_poly.pdbx_seq_one_letter_code
_entity_poly.pdbx_strand_id
1 'polypeptide(L)'
;TSHELQKIEMLDFDKVKDLIDQDALKEFRSRALNPDYPVTKGTNQNDDIYFQIAESRNKYYDALPDVVAKYMNDISAITGRSYKPFNYYGSASATRVIVAMGSVCETVKETVDYLNERGENVGLIEVHLYRPFSAKHFLSVLPESVTDIAVLDRTKEAGASGEPLFLDVCAVLKESNKKISVVGG
;
A
#
# COMPACT_ATOMS: atom_id res chain seq x y z
N THR A 1 -14.24 2.39 -9.58
CA THR A 1 -15.68 2.53 -9.47
C THR A 1 -16.28 3.63 -10.34
N SER A 2 -15.49 4.29 -11.14
CA SER A 2 -15.96 5.18 -12.20
C SER A 2 -16.37 4.34 -13.41
N HIS A 3 -17.28 4.85 -14.20
CA HIS A 3 -17.70 4.26 -15.47
C HIS A 3 -16.79 4.74 -16.62
N GLU A 4 -15.50 4.93 -16.35
CA GLU A 4 -14.52 5.35 -17.34
C GLU A 4 -13.96 4.16 -18.09
N LEU A 5 -13.76 4.35 -19.39
CA LEU A 5 -13.00 3.46 -20.24
C LEU A 5 -11.55 3.94 -20.23
N GLN A 6 -10.65 3.13 -19.70
CA GLN A 6 -9.23 3.45 -19.69
C GLN A 6 -8.48 2.54 -20.68
N LYS A 7 -7.54 3.13 -21.40
CA LYS A 7 -6.60 2.37 -22.20
C LYS A 7 -5.63 1.64 -21.29
N ILE A 8 -5.60 0.32 -21.39
CA ILE A 8 -4.64 -0.52 -20.69
C ILE A 8 -3.59 -1.02 -21.66
N GLU A 9 -2.38 -1.24 -21.16
CA GLU A 9 -1.30 -1.90 -21.87
C GLU A 9 -1.01 -3.22 -21.14
N MET A 10 -1.10 -4.32 -21.86
CA MET A 10 -0.82 -5.64 -21.31
C MET A 10 0.66 -5.98 -21.49
N LEU A 11 1.29 -6.49 -20.44
CA LEU A 11 2.63 -7.02 -20.55
C LEU A 11 2.62 -8.33 -21.35
N ASP A 12 3.66 -8.54 -22.15
CA ASP A 12 3.89 -9.80 -22.85
C ASP A 12 4.06 -10.94 -21.83
N PHE A 13 3.48 -12.10 -22.15
CA PHE A 13 3.56 -13.29 -21.29
C PHE A 13 5.01 -13.74 -21.03
N ASP A 14 5.92 -13.57 -21.97
CA ASP A 14 7.32 -13.91 -21.76
C ASP A 14 7.96 -13.00 -20.72
N LYS A 15 7.68 -11.70 -20.76
CA LYS A 15 8.13 -10.75 -19.72
C LYS A 15 7.55 -11.07 -18.34
N VAL A 16 6.27 -11.44 -18.29
CA VAL A 16 5.63 -11.85 -17.02
C VAL A 16 6.28 -13.12 -16.48
N LYS A 17 6.60 -14.08 -17.35
CA LYS A 17 7.27 -15.33 -16.96
C LYS A 17 8.65 -15.09 -16.36
N ASP A 18 9.40 -14.12 -16.89
CA ASP A 18 10.73 -13.75 -16.38
C ASP A 18 10.68 -13.10 -15.00
N LEU A 19 9.54 -12.48 -14.64
CA LEU A 19 9.32 -11.91 -13.30
C LEU A 19 9.00 -12.97 -12.24
N ILE A 20 8.58 -14.18 -12.64
CA ILE A 20 8.17 -15.23 -11.70
C ILE A 20 9.39 -15.90 -11.09
N ASP A 21 9.48 -15.91 -9.77
CA ASP A 21 10.43 -16.72 -9.04
C ASP A 21 10.09 -18.22 -9.24
N GLN A 22 10.87 -18.89 -10.07
CA GLN A 22 10.64 -20.29 -10.46
C GLN A 22 10.88 -21.25 -9.29
N ASP A 23 11.77 -20.94 -8.36
CA ASP A 23 12.03 -21.77 -7.18
C ASP A 23 10.88 -21.65 -6.17
N ALA A 24 10.38 -20.45 -5.93
CA ALA A 24 9.20 -20.23 -5.10
C ALA A 24 7.95 -20.92 -5.71
N LEU A 25 7.79 -20.87 -7.02
CA LEU A 25 6.71 -21.56 -7.74
C LEU A 25 6.81 -23.08 -7.59
N LYS A 26 8.00 -23.64 -7.73
CA LYS A 26 8.26 -25.07 -7.57
C LYS A 26 7.98 -25.51 -6.12
N GLU A 27 8.44 -24.74 -5.14
CA GLU A 27 8.16 -25.00 -3.73
C GLU A 27 6.66 -24.93 -3.42
N PHE A 28 5.96 -23.92 -3.93
CA PHE A 28 4.50 -23.83 -3.79
C PHE A 28 3.79 -25.05 -4.37
N ARG A 29 4.17 -25.47 -5.58
CA ARG A 29 3.59 -26.67 -6.24
C ARG A 29 3.89 -27.96 -5.50
N SER A 30 5.05 -28.08 -4.86
CA SER A 30 5.42 -29.27 -4.09
C SER A 30 4.52 -29.50 -2.85
N ARG A 31 3.85 -28.44 -2.40
CA ARG A 31 2.88 -28.50 -1.29
C ARG A 31 1.44 -28.80 -1.75
N ALA A 32 1.22 -29.05 -3.03
CA ALA A 32 -0.09 -29.48 -3.53
C ALA A 32 -0.49 -30.85 -2.97
N LEU A 33 -1.80 -31.10 -2.89
CA LEU A 33 -2.30 -32.42 -2.51
C LEU A 33 -1.85 -33.47 -3.53
N ASN A 34 -1.19 -34.51 -3.05
CA ASN A 34 -0.67 -35.58 -3.88
C ASN A 34 -1.00 -36.93 -3.23
N PRO A 35 -1.65 -37.87 -3.95
CA PRO A 35 -1.97 -39.21 -3.41
C PRO A 35 -0.75 -40.01 -2.95
N ASP A 36 0.41 -39.83 -3.60
CA ASP A 36 1.64 -40.50 -3.25
C ASP A 36 2.29 -39.97 -1.97
N TYR A 37 1.93 -38.74 -1.57
CA TYR A 37 2.38 -38.07 -0.36
C TYR A 37 1.19 -37.43 0.35
N PRO A 38 0.31 -38.22 0.98
CA PRO A 38 -0.91 -37.69 1.57
C PRO A 38 -0.61 -36.81 2.79
N VAL A 39 -1.25 -35.62 2.81
CA VAL A 39 -1.19 -34.71 3.95
C VAL A 39 -2.60 -34.23 4.32
N THR A 40 -2.83 -34.00 5.60
CA THR A 40 -4.08 -33.40 6.08
C THR A 40 -3.95 -31.87 6.05
N LYS A 41 -4.90 -31.21 5.41
CA LYS A 41 -5.01 -29.74 5.36
C LYS A 41 -6.43 -29.32 5.74
N GLY A 42 -6.59 -28.12 6.29
CA GLY A 42 -7.91 -27.55 6.58
C GLY A 42 -8.51 -28.04 7.88
N THR A 43 -7.71 -28.27 8.91
CA THR A 43 -8.19 -28.57 10.27
C THR A 43 -8.80 -27.32 10.93
N ASN A 44 -9.72 -27.54 11.89
CA ASN A 44 -10.21 -26.47 12.74
C ASN A 44 -9.10 -25.92 13.64
N GLN A 45 -9.12 -24.61 13.84
CA GLN A 45 -8.25 -23.91 14.78
C GLN A 45 -9.11 -23.49 15.97
N ASN A 46 -9.05 -24.27 17.03
CA ASN A 46 -9.79 -23.99 18.27
C ASN A 46 -9.11 -22.85 19.05
N ASP A 47 -9.78 -22.35 20.04
CA ASP A 47 -9.38 -21.18 20.85
C ASP A 47 -8.01 -21.37 21.53
N ASP A 48 -7.65 -22.61 21.86
CA ASP A 48 -6.39 -22.98 22.50
C ASP A 48 -5.15 -22.80 21.60
N ILE A 49 -5.33 -22.85 20.26
CA ILE A 49 -4.23 -22.76 19.28
C ILE A 49 -4.38 -21.60 18.28
N TYR A 50 -5.56 -20.99 18.19
CA TYR A 50 -5.83 -19.96 17.16
C TYR A 50 -4.88 -18.77 17.27
N PHE A 51 -4.63 -18.27 18.46
CA PHE A 51 -3.77 -17.12 18.68
C PHE A 51 -2.33 -17.38 18.18
N GLN A 52 -1.74 -18.52 18.54
CA GLN A 52 -0.39 -18.89 18.11
C GLN A 52 -0.29 -19.02 16.60
N ILE A 53 -1.33 -19.59 15.96
CA ILE A 53 -1.38 -19.71 14.50
C ILE A 53 -1.54 -18.35 13.83
N ALA A 54 -2.35 -17.45 14.41
CA ALA A 54 -2.50 -16.08 13.92
C ALA A 54 -1.16 -15.34 14.00
N GLU A 55 -0.47 -15.38 15.14
CA GLU A 55 0.83 -14.76 15.35
C GLU A 55 1.92 -15.32 14.41
N SER A 56 1.87 -16.62 14.10
CA SER A 56 2.85 -17.25 13.19
C SER A 56 2.85 -16.65 11.77
N ARG A 57 1.81 -15.91 11.39
CA ARG A 57 1.68 -15.24 10.09
C ARG A 57 2.45 -13.93 10.02
N ASN A 58 2.77 -13.30 11.16
CA ASN A 58 3.39 -11.96 11.21
C ASN A 58 4.65 -11.89 10.35
N LYS A 59 5.52 -12.89 10.41
CA LYS A 59 6.74 -12.95 9.59
C LYS A 59 6.51 -12.82 8.08
N TYR A 60 5.35 -13.26 7.58
CA TYR A 60 5.01 -13.12 6.17
C TYR A 60 4.49 -11.72 5.86
N TYR A 61 3.65 -11.17 6.73
CA TYR A 61 3.15 -9.81 6.58
C TYR A 61 4.25 -8.76 6.73
N ASP A 62 5.22 -8.99 7.61
CA ASP A 62 6.38 -8.10 7.80
C ASP A 62 7.29 -8.06 6.57
N ALA A 63 7.47 -9.21 5.89
CA ALA A 63 8.30 -9.30 4.69
C ALA A 63 7.59 -8.79 3.41
N LEU A 64 6.26 -8.85 3.38
CA LEU A 64 5.47 -8.61 2.17
C LEU A 64 5.67 -7.21 1.54
N PRO A 65 5.76 -6.09 2.30
CA PRO A 65 5.93 -4.77 1.69
C PRO A 65 7.22 -4.65 0.86
N ASP A 66 8.32 -5.22 1.31
CA ASP A 66 9.59 -5.19 0.57
C ASP A 66 9.52 -6.09 -0.68
N VAL A 67 8.85 -7.24 -0.60
CA VAL A 67 8.60 -8.12 -1.76
C VAL A 67 7.74 -7.39 -2.81
N VAL A 68 6.65 -6.74 -2.38
CA VAL A 68 5.79 -5.96 -3.28
C VAL A 68 6.56 -4.80 -3.90
N ALA A 69 7.35 -4.06 -3.11
CA ALA A 69 8.16 -2.96 -3.62
C ALA A 69 9.16 -3.43 -4.69
N LYS A 70 9.78 -4.61 -4.50
CA LYS A 70 10.67 -5.21 -5.51
C LYS A 70 9.93 -5.43 -6.83
N TYR A 71 8.79 -6.13 -6.81
CA TYR A 71 8.03 -6.39 -8.04
C TYR A 71 7.44 -5.12 -8.67
N MET A 72 7.05 -4.14 -7.88
CA MET A 72 6.66 -2.82 -8.39
C MET A 72 7.81 -2.14 -9.14
N ASN A 73 9.04 -2.23 -8.64
CA ASN A 73 10.22 -1.70 -9.32
C ASN A 73 10.51 -2.46 -10.62
N ASP A 74 10.42 -3.79 -10.60
CA ASP A 74 10.65 -4.63 -11.79
C ASP A 74 9.62 -4.30 -12.90
N ILE A 75 8.34 -4.14 -12.54
CA ILE A 75 7.28 -3.72 -13.45
C ILE A 75 7.50 -2.28 -13.94
N SER A 76 7.94 -1.39 -13.06
CA SER A 76 8.27 0.01 -13.41
C SER A 76 9.35 0.07 -14.49
N ALA A 77 10.38 -0.78 -14.39
CA ALA A 77 11.45 -0.86 -15.37
C ALA A 77 10.95 -1.35 -16.76
N ILE A 78 9.94 -2.21 -16.80
CA ILE A 78 9.36 -2.72 -18.04
C ILE A 78 8.41 -1.68 -18.68
N THR A 79 7.61 -1.00 -17.86
CA THR A 79 6.53 -0.12 -18.34
C THR A 79 6.95 1.34 -18.49
N GLY A 80 8.09 1.74 -17.94
CA GLY A 80 8.52 3.14 -17.86
C GLY A 80 7.69 3.98 -16.86
N ARG A 81 6.84 3.36 -16.05
CA ARG A 81 6.04 4.03 -15.02
C ARG A 81 6.73 3.91 -13.66
N SER A 82 6.29 4.68 -12.66
CA SER A 82 6.83 4.64 -11.31
C SER A 82 5.80 4.05 -10.35
N TYR A 83 5.91 2.74 -10.09
CA TYR A 83 5.08 2.06 -9.10
C TYR A 83 5.84 1.87 -7.79
N LYS A 84 5.22 2.25 -6.67
CA LYS A 84 5.74 2.08 -5.31
C LYS A 84 4.58 1.76 -4.37
N PRO A 85 4.82 1.18 -3.18
CA PRO A 85 3.78 1.00 -2.16
C PRO A 85 3.06 2.30 -1.79
N PHE A 86 3.80 3.41 -1.79
CA PHE A 86 3.30 4.79 -1.68
C PHE A 86 4.00 5.66 -2.70
N ASN A 87 3.26 6.46 -3.44
CA ASN A 87 3.82 7.49 -4.32
C ASN A 87 3.56 8.87 -3.76
N TYR A 88 4.55 9.76 -3.87
CA TYR A 88 4.38 11.16 -3.56
C TYR A 88 4.20 11.98 -4.84
N TYR A 89 3.29 12.93 -4.81
CA TYR A 89 3.04 13.89 -5.88
C TYR A 89 2.89 15.30 -5.32
N GLY A 90 3.53 16.29 -5.92
CA GLY A 90 3.42 17.71 -5.57
C GLY A 90 4.74 18.36 -5.14
N SER A 91 4.66 19.42 -4.35
CA SER A 91 5.82 20.22 -3.94
C SER A 91 6.74 19.44 -3.00
N ALA A 92 8.04 19.42 -3.29
CA ALA A 92 9.05 18.80 -2.40
C ALA A 92 9.16 19.51 -1.02
N SER A 93 8.67 20.75 -0.93
CA SER A 93 8.61 21.55 0.30
C SER A 93 7.19 21.68 0.84
N ALA A 94 6.30 20.73 0.52
CA ALA A 94 4.92 20.76 0.98
C ALA A 94 4.85 20.79 2.50
N THR A 95 4.02 21.67 3.03
CA THR A 95 3.68 21.73 4.45
C THR A 95 2.37 21.03 4.77
N ARG A 96 1.51 20.87 3.76
CA ARG A 96 0.21 20.21 3.86
C ARG A 96 0.12 19.11 2.81
N VAL A 97 -0.28 17.92 3.22
CA VAL A 97 -0.36 16.74 2.36
C VAL A 97 -1.71 16.05 2.54
N ILE A 98 -2.28 15.63 1.42
CA ILE A 98 -3.42 14.70 1.42
C ILE A 98 -2.88 13.27 1.33
N VAL A 99 -3.46 12.33 2.08
CA VAL A 99 -3.24 10.89 1.93
C VAL A 99 -4.53 10.28 1.42
N ALA A 100 -4.47 9.59 0.29
CA ALA A 100 -5.65 9.01 -0.35
C ALA A 100 -5.31 7.75 -1.15
N MET A 101 -6.32 6.97 -1.52
CA MET A 101 -6.17 5.81 -2.40
C MET A 101 -7.29 5.72 -3.44
N GLY A 102 -6.96 5.12 -4.59
CA GLY A 102 -7.91 4.87 -5.66
C GLY A 102 -8.19 6.08 -6.54
N SER A 103 -9.35 6.10 -7.16
CA SER A 103 -9.69 7.03 -8.26
C SER A 103 -9.72 8.52 -7.86
N VAL A 104 -9.87 8.84 -6.59
CA VAL A 104 -9.82 10.23 -6.10
C VAL A 104 -8.44 10.86 -6.29
N CYS A 105 -7.37 10.06 -6.35
CA CYS A 105 -6.00 10.55 -6.48
C CYS A 105 -5.80 11.39 -7.74
N GLU A 106 -6.41 11.01 -8.86
CA GLU A 106 -6.31 11.78 -10.11
C GLU A 106 -6.93 13.18 -9.96
N THR A 107 -8.09 13.29 -9.34
CA THR A 107 -8.70 14.60 -9.06
C THR A 107 -7.87 15.43 -8.08
N VAL A 108 -7.25 14.76 -7.09
CA VAL A 108 -6.38 15.45 -6.12
C VAL A 108 -5.11 15.96 -6.80
N LYS A 109 -4.53 15.23 -7.76
CA LYS A 109 -3.36 15.71 -8.54
C LYS A 109 -3.64 17.01 -9.25
N GLU A 110 -4.75 17.10 -9.98
CA GLU A 110 -5.19 18.34 -10.64
C GLU A 110 -5.34 19.50 -9.64
N THR A 111 -5.87 19.20 -8.44
CA THR A 111 -6.02 20.20 -7.37
C THR A 111 -4.66 20.63 -6.82
N VAL A 112 -3.74 19.68 -6.64
CA VAL A 112 -2.36 19.93 -6.15
C VAL A 112 -1.63 20.82 -7.14
N ASP A 113 -1.73 20.55 -8.45
CA ASP A 113 -1.11 21.39 -9.49
C ASP A 113 -1.67 22.80 -9.47
N TYR A 114 -2.99 22.93 -9.46
CA TYR A 114 -3.67 24.24 -9.39
C TYR A 114 -3.25 25.06 -8.15
N LEU A 115 -3.11 24.44 -6.99
CA LEU A 115 -2.71 25.12 -5.76
C LEU A 115 -1.21 25.47 -5.75
N ASN A 116 -0.36 24.57 -6.25
CA ASN A 116 1.08 24.81 -6.31
C ASN A 116 1.46 25.91 -7.31
N GLU A 117 0.74 26.03 -8.43
CA GLU A 117 0.87 27.19 -9.34
C GLU A 117 0.59 28.54 -8.66
N ARG A 118 -0.14 28.51 -7.53
CA ARG A 118 -0.46 29.68 -6.70
C ARG A 118 0.42 29.81 -5.46
N GLY A 119 1.44 28.96 -5.34
CA GLY A 119 2.43 29.02 -4.27
C GLY A 119 1.99 28.37 -2.94
N GLU A 120 0.96 27.51 -2.94
CA GLU A 120 0.42 26.91 -1.71
C GLU A 120 1.27 25.78 -1.12
N ASN A 121 2.24 25.22 -1.85
CA ASN A 121 3.14 24.17 -1.40
C ASN A 121 2.41 22.98 -0.77
N VAL A 122 1.60 22.32 -1.55
CA VAL A 122 0.82 21.14 -1.14
C VAL A 122 1.25 19.88 -1.86
N GLY A 123 0.89 18.72 -1.32
CA GLY A 123 1.19 17.42 -1.92
C GLY A 123 0.14 16.37 -1.66
N LEU A 124 0.32 15.23 -2.33
CA LEU A 124 -0.48 14.02 -2.21
C LEU A 124 0.43 12.82 -1.97
N ILE A 125 0.05 11.96 -1.04
CA ILE A 125 0.56 10.60 -0.94
C ILE A 125 -0.53 9.64 -1.42
N GLU A 126 -0.23 8.92 -2.50
CA GLU A 126 -1.09 7.88 -3.04
C GLU A 126 -0.75 6.54 -2.39
N VAL A 127 -1.75 5.88 -1.83
CA VAL A 127 -1.58 4.56 -1.20
C VAL A 127 -1.89 3.48 -2.24
N HIS A 128 -0.87 2.73 -2.64
CA HIS A 128 -1.02 1.58 -3.54
C HIS A 128 -1.03 0.26 -2.78
N LEU A 129 -0.20 0.10 -1.75
CA LEU A 129 -0.23 -1.04 -0.84
C LEU A 129 -0.84 -0.64 0.50
N TYR A 130 -2.14 -0.88 0.64
CA TYR A 130 -2.87 -0.56 1.87
C TYR A 130 -2.64 -1.59 2.98
N ARG A 131 -2.58 -2.87 2.66
CA ARG A 131 -2.33 -3.97 3.62
C ARG A 131 -1.26 -4.94 3.09
N PRO A 132 -0.22 -5.22 3.89
CA PRO A 132 0.09 -4.59 5.19
C PRO A 132 0.52 -3.12 5.03
N PHE A 133 0.09 -2.25 5.97
CA PHE A 133 0.48 -0.84 5.96
C PHE A 133 1.93 -0.71 6.46
N SER A 134 2.82 -0.24 5.60
CA SER A 134 4.25 -0.17 5.92
C SER A 134 4.68 1.23 6.35
N ALA A 135 4.96 1.39 7.64
CA ALA A 135 5.51 2.63 8.19
C ALA A 135 6.81 3.06 7.47
N LYS A 136 7.71 2.10 7.20
CA LYS A 136 8.96 2.33 6.47
C LYS A 136 8.73 3.01 5.11
N HIS A 137 7.83 2.43 4.31
CA HIS A 137 7.56 2.93 2.96
C HIS A 137 6.74 4.22 2.98
N PHE A 138 5.78 4.37 3.90
CA PHE A 138 5.02 5.59 4.06
C PHE A 138 5.91 6.77 4.45
N LEU A 139 6.72 6.61 5.50
CA LEU A 139 7.60 7.67 5.98
C LEU A 139 8.70 8.03 4.97
N SER A 140 9.11 7.10 4.12
CA SER A 140 10.14 7.35 3.11
C SER A 140 9.71 8.32 2.00
N VAL A 141 8.41 8.48 1.78
CA VAL A 141 7.87 9.40 0.77
C VAL A 141 7.30 10.69 1.38
N LEU A 142 7.21 10.78 2.70
CA LEU A 142 6.68 11.94 3.40
C LEU A 142 7.73 13.06 3.47
N PRO A 143 7.51 14.24 2.86
CA PRO A 143 8.42 15.36 2.96
C PRO A 143 8.66 15.79 4.42
N GLU A 144 9.91 16.15 4.73
CA GLU A 144 10.29 16.58 6.10
C GLU A 144 9.61 17.90 6.53
N SER A 145 9.17 18.70 5.56
CA SER A 145 8.50 20.00 5.79
C SER A 145 7.03 19.88 6.21
N VAL A 146 6.44 18.67 6.15
CA VAL A 146 5.01 18.48 6.41
C VAL A 146 4.67 18.73 7.88
N THR A 147 3.69 19.58 8.09
CA THR A 147 3.10 19.90 9.40
C THR A 147 1.67 19.39 9.56
N ASP A 148 0.95 19.24 8.44
CA ASP A 148 -0.45 18.88 8.45
C ASP A 148 -0.75 17.81 7.38
N ILE A 149 -1.52 16.82 7.76
CA ILE A 149 -2.00 15.74 6.87
C ILE A 149 -3.53 15.66 6.95
N ALA A 150 -4.17 15.63 5.78
CA ALA A 150 -5.57 15.26 5.64
C ALA A 150 -5.67 13.85 5.04
N VAL A 151 -6.36 12.94 5.70
CA VAL A 151 -6.56 11.57 5.21
C VAL A 151 -7.97 11.42 4.68
N LEU A 152 -8.09 11.00 3.42
CA LEU A 152 -9.39 10.76 2.76
C LEU A 152 -9.68 9.26 2.73
N ASP A 153 -10.70 8.85 3.45
CA ASP A 153 -11.26 7.50 3.42
C ASP A 153 -12.56 7.47 2.58
N ARG A 154 -12.81 6.39 1.85
CA ARG A 154 -14.10 6.14 1.17
C ARG A 154 -15.00 5.19 1.93
N THR A 155 -14.67 4.91 3.16
CA THR A 155 -15.45 4.04 4.04
C THR A 155 -15.87 4.80 5.28
N LYS A 156 -16.88 4.29 5.94
CA LYS A 156 -17.36 4.80 7.21
C LYS A 156 -17.54 3.64 8.18
N GLU A 157 -16.81 3.67 9.28
CA GLU A 157 -17.02 2.74 10.40
C GLU A 157 -17.84 3.40 11.50
N ALA A 158 -19.13 3.08 11.55
CA ALA A 158 -20.02 3.65 12.53
C ALA A 158 -19.56 3.33 13.98
N GLY A 159 -19.34 4.38 14.78
CA GLY A 159 -18.90 4.25 16.17
C GLY A 159 -17.38 4.09 16.37
N ALA A 160 -16.59 4.03 15.31
CA ALA A 160 -15.13 4.08 15.43
C ALA A 160 -14.63 5.52 15.72
N SER A 161 -13.44 5.63 16.29
CA SER A 161 -12.78 6.91 16.54
C SER A 161 -12.22 7.58 15.28
N GLY A 162 -12.18 6.85 14.18
CA GLY A 162 -11.72 7.31 12.87
C GLY A 162 -11.85 6.20 11.84
N GLU A 163 -11.65 6.55 10.58
CA GLU A 163 -11.71 5.61 9.47
C GLU A 163 -10.39 4.82 9.34
N PRO A 164 -10.37 3.67 8.66
CA PRO A 164 -9.22 2.75 8.68
C PRO A 164 -7.89 3.37 8.24
N LEU A 165 -7.86 4.08 7.11
CA LEU A 165 -6.62 4.70 6.62
C LEU A 165 -6.15 5.82 7.54
N PHE A 166 -7.08 6.63 8.04
CA PHE A 166 -6.77 7.68 9.02
C PHE A 166 -6.13 7.10 10.29
N LEU A 167 -6.67 6.01 10.82
CA LEU A 167 -6.12 5.35 12.01
C LEU A 167 -4.72 4.77 11.77
N ASP A 168 -4.46 4.18 10.60
CA ASP A 168 -3.14 3.68 10.24
C ASP A 168 -2.10 4.80 10.16
N VAL A 169 -2.45 5.93 9.51
CA VAL A 169 -1.57 7.10 9.44
C VAL A 169 -1.29 7.67 10.82
N CYS A 170 -2.31 7.80 11.67
CA CYS A 170 -2.13 8.26 13.06
C CYS A 170 -1.19 7.35 13.85
N ALA A 171 -1.35 6.02 13.74
CA ALA A 171 -0.51 5.05 14.42
C ALA A 171 0.96 5.18 14.00
N VAL A 172 1.23 5.22 12.70
CA VAL A 172 2.60 5.35 12.16
C VAL A 172 3.26 6.66 12.60
N LEU A 173 2.53 7.78 12.54
CA LEU A 173 3.08 9.08 12.95
C LEU A 173 3.34 9.12 14.46
N LYS A 174 2.49 8.52 15.27
CA LYS A 174 2.69 8.40 16.71
C LYS A 174 3.97 7.63 17.05
N GLU A 175 4.20 6.51 16.38
CA GLU A 175 5.40 5.69 16.58
C GLU A 175 6.68 6.38 16.09
N SER A 176 6.60 7.15 15.01
CA SER A 176 7.73 7.90 14.45
C SER A 176 8.12 9.15 15.25
N ASN A 177 7.32 9.52 16.28
CA ASN A 177 7.47 10.77 17.05
C ASN A 177 7.43 12.06 16.21
N LYS A 178 6.94 12.03 14.98
CA LYS A 178 6.74 13.23 14.16
C LYS A 178 5.56 14.03 14.70
N LYS A 179 5.78 15.33 14.90
CA LYS A 179 4.73 16.27 15.38
C LYS A 179 3.97 16.83 14.18
N ILE A 180 3.09 16.02 13.63
CA ILE A 180 2.25 16.38 12.48
C ILE A 180 0.80 16.34 12.93
N SER A 181 0.04 17.38 12.58
CA SER A 181 -1.41 17.41 12.76
C SER A 181 -2.08 16.49 11.73
N VAL A 182 -3.03 15.66 12.15
CA VAL A 182 -3.73 14.75 11.24
C VAL A 182 -5.24 14.94 11.40
N VAL A 183 -5.92 15.14 10.29
CA VAL A 183 -7.38 15.18 10.21
C VAL A 183 -7.88 14.09 9.28
N GLY A 184 -9.03 13.49 9.59
CA GLY A 184 -9.70 12.49 8.76
C GLY A 184 -11.00 13.05 8.17
N GLY A 185 -11.40 12.54 6.99
CA GLY A 185 -12.64 12.91 6.31
C GLY A 185 -13.07 11.90 5.27
#